data_39bc0066614a6ae74ebd6b171bbd0551
#
_entry.id   39bc0066614a6ae74ebd6b171bbd0551
#
_cell.length_a   1.000
_cell.length_b   1.000
_cell.length_c   1.000
_cell.angle_alpha   90.00
_cell.angle_beta   90.00
_cell.angle_gamma   90.00
#
_symmetry.space_group_name_H-M   'P 1'
#
loop_
_entity.id
_entity.type
_entity.pdbx_description
1 polymer ?
#
loop_
_entity_poly.entity_id
_entity_poly.type
_entity_poly.pdbx_seq_one_letter_code
_entity_poly.pdbx_strand_id
1 'polypeptide(L)'
;MDTARHFEGDIILVSSLLITSFILSLYINIENDYNLKLKELAVKDGLTGLLNHRSFQDVLDTYITNSQKEDKEVSLLFMDIDNFKNYNDINGHQKGDWLLTRLGEILRNTVDDLGVVARYGGEEFAIILYDQTEEAALNLGELIRQNIQQAYFTGQELQPNKNITVSIGVSTYPKVAKNKKQLIELADNALYRAKSFDKNRVERYYNILDEIDSSIDKKALESIANILNKINKKDKYTYGHSERVVIYAKKFATYLDMEEKSKKDLLLAAYLHDIGKLEISKELLNKREKLSQSEFNILRQHPTLGADLVSNIEAFNAVVPVIKYHHEKYDGSGYPNNIKGNEIPYLARVLTIIDSFDAMTSKRPYNVRKDYNQAIIELKKCAGTHFDVELVSKFIDMLQSDMIKKKEPDCLRNILPLMNDVNRSA
;
A
#
# COMPACT_ATOMS: atom_id res chain seq x y z
N MET A 1 20.86 37.98 -80.44
CA MET A 1 20.28 36.61 -80.14
C MET A 1 20.87 35.97 -78.89
N ASP A 2 22.13 36.25 -78.54
CA ASP A 2 22.78 35.60 -77.37
C ASP A 2 22.29 36.11 -75.99
N THR A 3 21.94 37.39 -75.86
CA THR A 3 21.48 37.92 -74.56
C THR A 3 20.12 37.36 -74.11
N ALA A 4 19.20 37.01 -75.02
CA ALA A 4 17.90 36.41 -74.70
C ALA A 4 18.08 34.97 -74.17
N ARG A 5 19.02 34.19 -74.74
CA ARG A 5 19.30 32.83 -74.30
C ARG A 5 19.95 32.79 -72.91
N HIS A 6 20.81 33.73 -72.59
CA HIS A 6 21.37 33.86 -71.24
C HIS A 6 20.34 34.22 -70.24
N PHE A 7 19.39 35.09 -70.51
CA PHE A 7 18.33 35.50 -69.61
C PHE A 7 17.32 34.35 -69.35
N GLU A 8 16.99 33.55 -70.35
CA GLU A 8 16.16 32.33 -70.19
C GLU A 8 16.86 31.30 -69.30
N GLY A 9 18.19 31.11 -69.47
CA GLY A 9 18.99 30.20 -68.64
C GLY A 9 19.04 30.62 -67.18
N ASP A 10 19.19 31.94 -66.92
CA ASP A 10 19.19 32.49 -65.55
C ASP A 10 17.83 32.36 -64.86
N ILE A 11 16.69 32.55 -65.56
CA ILE A 11 15.33 32.32 -65.02
C ILE A 11 15.10 30.86 -64.66
N ILE A 12 15.55 29.93 -65.53
CA ILE A 12 15.43 28.47 -65.24
C ILE A 12 16.29 28.11 -64.02
N LEU A 13 17.47 28.62 -63.93
CA LEU A 13 18.37 28.36 -62.77
C LEU A 13 17.77 28.91 -61.46
N VAL A 14 17.29 30.15 -61.45
CA VAL A 14 16.65 30.76 -60.28
C VAL A 14 15.36 30.01 -59.88
N SER A 15 14.55 29.67 -60.88
CA SER A 15 13.32 28.86 -60.60
C SER A 15 13.63 27.48 -60.06
N SER A 16 14.67 26.81 -60.57
CA SER A 16 15.15 25.52 -60.06
C SER A 16 15.67 25.65 -58.61
N LEU A 17 16.41 26.70 -58.30
CA LEU A 17 16.90 26.96 -56.93
C LEU A 17 15.79 27.27 -55.95
N LEU A 18 14.74 28.01 -56.39
CA LEU A 18 13.57 28.28 -55.56
C LEU A 18 12.77 27.01 -55.28
N ILE A 19 12.56 26.18 -56.29
CA ILE A 19 11.86 24.88 -56.14
C ILE A 19 12.64 23.94 -55.24
N THR A 20 13.95 23.83 -55.44
CA THR A 20 14.79 22.97 -54.57
C THR A 20 14.82 23.48 -53.11
N SER A 21 14.91 24.80 -52.88
CA SER A 21 14.82 25.41 -51.59
C SER A 21 13.46 25.16 -50.91
N PHE A 22 12.38 25.26 -51.65
CA PHE A 22 11.03 24.96 -51.14
C PHE A 22 10.89 23.49 -50.75
N ILE A 23 11.35 22.56 -51.61
CA ILE A 23 11.31 21.12 -51.35
C ILE A 23 12.15 20.79 -50.10
N LEU A 24 13.35 21.38 -50.00
CA LEU A 24 14.22 21.18 -48.83
C LEU A 24 13.57 21.69 -47.55
N SER A 25 12.94 22.86 -47.58
CA SER A 25 12.20 23.41 -46.43
C SER A 25 11.07 22.49 -46.00
N LEU A 26 10.32 21.96 -46.97
CA LEU A 26 9.22 21.02 -46.74
C LEU A 26 9.73 19.71 -46.10
N TYR A 27 10.84 19.19 -46.60
CA TYR A 27 11.50 17.99 -46.05
C TYR A 27 11.96 18.21 -44.61
N ILE A 28 12.62 19.33 -44.30
CA ILE A 28 13.07 19.68 -42.95
C ILE A 28 11.88 19.77 -41.99
N ASN A 29 10.76 20.38 -42.41
CA ASN A 29 9.59 20.47 -41.56
C ASN A 29 8.97 19.08 -41.28
N ILE A 30 8.87 18.23 -42.29
CA ILE A 30 8.35 16.86 -42.12
C ILE A 30 9.30 16.06 -41.18
N GLU A 31 10.60 16.16 -41.36
CA GLU A 31 11.59 15.50 -40.54
C GLU A 31 11.51 15.97 -39.07
N ASN A 32 11.36 17.28 -38.85
CA ASN A 32 11.19 17.83 -37.51
C ASN A 32 9.90 17.35 -36.84
N ASP A 33 8.78 17.35 -37.57
CA ASP A 33 7.50 16.81 -37.04
C ASP A 33 7.60 15.33 -36.71
N TYR A 34 8.25 14.56 -37.57
CA TYR A 34 8.51 13.14 -37.33
C TYR A 34 9.38 12.92 -36.11
N ASN A 35 10.47 13.68 -35.96
CA ASN A 35 11.36 13.61 -34.79
C ASN A 35 10.65 14.04 -33.50
N LEU A 36 9.77 15.03 -33.55
CA LEU A 36 8.94 15.44 -32.40
C LEU A 36 7.97 14.31 -31.99
N LYS A 37 7.30 13.67 -32.94
CA LYS A 37 6.42 12.52 -32.68
C LYS A 37 7.19 11.34 -32.12
N LEU A 38 8.39 11.03 -32.64
CA LEU A 38 9.25 9.99 -32.10
C LEU A 38 9.66 10.27 -30.66
N LYS A 39 10.00 11.52 -30.34
CA LYS A 39 10.31 11.93 -28.97
C LYS A 39 9.10 11.79 -28.05
N GLU A 40 7.91 12.21 -28.49
CA GLU A 40 6.68 12.01 -27.71
C GLU A 40 6.39 10.54 -27.42
N LEU A 41 6.46 9.67 -28.44
CA LEU A 41 6.27 8.23 -28.30
C LEU A 41 7.33 7.57 -27.39
N ALA A 42 8.54 8.12 -27.38
CA ALA A 42 9.60 7.63 -26.50
C ALA A 42 9.40 8.02 -25.02
N VAL A 43 8.66 9.13 -24.76
CA VAL A 43 8.52 9.72 -23.42
C VAL A 43 7.15 9.46 -22.79
N LYS A 44 6.08 9.41 -23.61
CA LYS A 44 4.70 9.31 -23.13
C LYS A 44 4.13 7.90 -23.30
N ASP A 45 3.15 7.56 -22.45
CA ASP A 45 2.26 6.42 -22.62
C ASP A 45 1.23 6.73 -23.73
N GLY A 46 1.13 5.84 -24.71
CA GLY A 46 0.31 6.07 -25.90
C GLY A 46 -1.20 6.13 -25.65
N LEU A 47 -1.68 5.58 -24.52
CA LEU A 47 -3.11 5.57 -24.18
C LEU A 47 -3.50 6.82 -23.37
N THR A 48 -2.73 7.14 -22.34
CA THR A 48 -3.08 8.19 -21.37
C THR A 48 -2.40 9.53 -21.64
N GLY A 49 -1.35 9.54 -22.48
CA GLY A 49 -0.54 10.73 -22.75
C GLY A 49 0.27 11.24 -21.55
N LEU A 50 0.31 10.49 -20.46
CA LEU A 50 1.19 10.71 -19.29
C LEU A 50 2.61 10.25 -19.60
N LEU A 51 3.57 10.51 -18.71
CA LEU A 51 4.88 9.88 -18.85
C LEU A 51 4.76 8.36 -18.82
N ASN A 52 5.58 7.68 -19.63
CA ASN A 52 5.70 6.24 -19.57
C ASN A 52 6.65 5.81 -18.43
N HIS A 53 6.72 4.52 -18.15
CA HIS A 53 7.56 3.95 -17.10
C HIS A 53 9.05 4.35 -17.22
N ARG A 54 9.60 4.38 -18.44
CA ARG A 54 11.00 4.75 -18.67
C ARG A 54 11.26 6.20 -18.25
N SER A 55 10.43 7.10 -18.73
CA SER A 55 10.54 8.53 -18.42
C SER A 55 10.31 8.82 -16.93
N PHE A 56 9.41 8.06 -16.28
CA PHE A 56 9.26 8.11 -14.82
C PHE A 56 10.59 7.80 -14.12
N GLN A 57 11.31 6.75 -14.56
CA GLN A 57 12.59 6.38 -13.95
C GLN A 57 13.64 7.48 -14.12
N ASP A 58 13.71 8.11 -15.31
CA ASP A 58 14.67 9.17 -15.65
C ASP A 58 14.39 10.44 -14.82
N VAL A 59 13.11 10.84 -14.69
CA VAL A 59 12.70 12.00 -13.87
C VAL A 59 13.00 11.77 -12.40
N LEU A 60 12.69 10.56 -11.89
CA LEU A 60 12.93 10.24 -10.49
C LEU A 60 14.43 10.26 -10.15
N ASP A 61 15.30 9.77 -11.05
CA ASP A 61 16.77 9.86 -10.89
C ASP A 61 17.23 11.32 -10.82
N THR A 62 16.68 12.15 -11.69
CA THR A 62 16.99 13.59 -11.73
C THR A 62 16.58 14.26 -10.43
N TYR A 63 15.37 14.02 -9.94
CA TYR A 63 14.86 14.65 -8.71
C TYR A 63 15.61 14.19 -7.46
N ILE A 64 15.97 12.92 -7.36
CA ILE A 64 16.80 12.43 -6.25
C ILE A 64 18.20 13.04 -6.28
N THR A 65 18.79 13.16 -7.47
CA THR A 65 20.11 13.78 -7.62
C THR A 65 20.09 15.27 -7.23
N ASN A 66 19.04 16.00 -7.61
CA ASN A 66 18.85 17.41 -7.24
C ASN A 66 18.55 17.56 -5.75
N SER A 67 17.71 16.69 -5.18
CA SER A 67 17.40 16.66 -3.76
C SER A 67 18.66 16.56 -2.89
N GLN A 68 19.64 15.74 -3.29
CA GLN A 68 20.91 15.61 -2.58
C GLN A 68 21.76 16.88 -2.58
N LYS A 69 21.63 17.71 -3.62
CA LYS A 69 22.39 18.97 -3.76
C LYS A 69 21.71 20.15 -3.08
N GLU A 70 20.38 20.16 -3.07
CA GLU A 70 19.56 21.29 -2.65
C GLU A 70 18.90 21.08 -1.28
N ASP A 71 19.11 19.91 -0.64
CA ASP A 71 18.49 19.50 0.63
C ASP A 71 16.96 19.58 0.60
N LYS A 72 16.37 19.11 -0.50
CA LYS A 72 14.93 19.12 -0.75
C LYS A 72 14.33 17.72 -0.67
N GLU A 73 13.05 17.63 -0.29
CA GLU A 73 12.33 16.36 -0.25
C GLU A 73 11.80 15.94 -1.64
N VAL A 74 11.77 14.64 -1.90
CA VAL A 74 11.10 14.03 -3.05
C VAL A 74 10.05 13.06 -2.53
N SER A 75 8.78 13.38 -2.77
CA SER A 75 7.67 12.48 -2.41
C SER A 75 7.19 11.71 -3.63
N LEU A 76 6.95 10.41 -3.43
CA LEU A 76 6.45 9.48 -4.45
C LEU A 76 5.09 8.93 -4.00
N LEU A 77 4.07 9.11 -4.86
CA LEU A 77 2.78 8.48 -4.70
C LEU A 77 2.66 7.36 -5.74
N PHE A 78 2.44 6.14 -5.28
CA PHE A 78 2.05 5.00 -6.11
C PHE A 78 0.55 4.79 -6.01
N MET A 79 -0.13 4.66 -7.14
CA MET A 79 -1.58 4.53 -7.21
C MET A 79 -1.98 3.36 -8.10
N ASP A 80 -3.07 2.70 -7.72
CA ASP A 80 -3.66 1.60 -8.49
C ASP A 80 -5.18 1.69 -8.43
N ILE A 81 -5.83 1.33 -9.55
CA ILE A 81 -7.29 1.37 -9.69
C ILE A 81 -7.89 0.15 -8.99
N ASP A 82 -8.76 0.41 -8.03
CA ASP A 82 -9.42 -0.65 -7.26
C ASP A 82 -10.37 -1.48 -8.13
N ASN A 83 -10.17 -2.81 -8.14
CA ASN A 83 -11.01 -3.76 -8.87
C ASN A 83 -11.03 -3.55 -10.40
N PHE A 84 -9.97 -3.00 -11.02
CA PHE A 84 -9.90 -2.73 -12.45
C PHE A 84 -10.10 -3.98 -13.31
N LYS A 85 -9.54 -5.13 -12.89
CA LYS A 85 -9.78 -6.39 -13.57
C LYS A 85 -11.28 -6.74 -13.61
N ASN A 86 -11.99 -6.58 -12.48
CA ASN A 86 -13.44 -6.81 -12.44
C ASN A 86 -14.20 -5.85 -13.37
N TYR A 87 -13.74 -4.59 -13.46
CA TYR A 87 -14.33 -3.63 -14.39
C TYR A 87 -14.16 -4.09 -15.84
N ASN A 88 -12.97 -4.54 -16.23
CA ASN A 88 -12.69 -5.07 -17.57
C ASN A 88 -13.49 -6.34 -17.88
N ASP A 89 -13.57 -7.27 -16.93
CA ASP A 89 -14.29 -8.54 -17.09
C ASP A 89 -15.80 -8.28 -17.36
N ILE A 90 -16.37 -7.24 -16.77
CA ILE A 90 -17.80 -6.87 -16.92
C ILE A 90 -18.04 -5.98 -18.15
N ASN A 91 -17.19 -4.97 -18.35
CA ASN A 91 -17.44 -3.89 -19.32
C ASN A 91 -16.65 -4.03 -20.63
N GLY A 92 -15.66 -4.94 -20.67
CA GLY A 92 -14.74 -5.12 -21.79
C GLY A 92 -13.54 -4.15 -21.77
N HIS A 93 -12.45 -4.56 -22.43
CA HIS A 93 -11.18 -3.83 -22.43
C HIS A 93 -11.26 -2.43 -23.04
N GLN A 94 -12.12 -2.21 -24.05
CA GLN A 94 -12.28 -0.88 -24.65
C GLN A 94 -12.78 0.18 -23.66
N LYS A 95 -13.72 -0.21 -22.77
CA LYS A 95 -14.16 0.68 -21.69
C LYS A 95 -13.08 0.84 -20.62
N GLY A 96 -12.27 -0.20 -20.39
CA GLY A 96 -11.10 -0.11 -19.53
C GLY A 96 -10.08 0.91 -20.05
N ASP A 97 -9.79 0.91 -21.34
CA ASP A 97 -8.90 1.88 -21.98
C ASP A 97 -9.46 3.31 -21.88
N TRP A 98 -10.76 3.48 -22.10
CA TRP A 98 -11.42 4.77 -21.89
C TRP A 98 -11.32 5.24 -20.43
N LEU A 99 -11.53 4.34 -19.47
CA LEU A 99 -11.37 4.65 -18.05
C LEU A 99 -9.93 5.11 -17.72
N LEU A 100 -8.92 4.40 -18.22
CA LEU A 100 -7.50 4.76 -18.03
C LEU A 100 -7.18 6.14 -18.63
N THR A 101 -7.68 6.44 -19.82
CA THR A 101 -7.51 7.76 -20.47
C THR A 101 -8.15 8.86 -19.63
N ARG A 102 -9.40 8.66 -19.20
CA ARG A 102 -10.14 9.63 -18.37
C ARG A 102 -9.46 9.85 -17.01
N LEU A 103 -8.96 8.78 -16.40
CA LEU A 103 -8.23 8.86 -15.15
C LEU A 103 -6.91 9.63 -15.33
N GLY A 104 -6.20 9.41 -16.43
CA GLY A 104 -5.01 10.19 -16.79
C GLY A 104 -5.27 11.70 -16.91
N GLU A 105 -6.42 12.10 -17.47
CA GLU A 105 -6.86 13.51 -17.53
C GLU A 105 -7.11 14.08 -16.13
N ILE A 106 -7.83 13.33 -15.27
CA ILE A 106 -8.11 13.75 -13.88
C ILE A 106 -6.80 13.94 -13.11
N LEU A 107 -5.86 12.99 -13.23
CA LEU A 107 -4.57 13.07 -12.58
C LEU A 107 -3.78 14.30 -13.04
N ARG A 108 -3.68 14.52 -14.36
CA ARG A 108 -2.96 15.67 -14.92
C ARG A 108 -3.53 16.98 -14.39
N ASN A 109 -4.86 17.12 -14.39
CA ASN A 109 -5.53 18.34 -13.94
C ASN A 109 -5.48 18.54 -12.43
N THR A 110 -5.38 17.46 -11.63
CA THR A 110 -5.31 17.55 -10.16
C THR A 110 -3.90 17.83 -9.68
N VAL A 111 -2.89 17.23 -10.33
CA VAL A 111 -1.48 17.39 -9.96
C VAL A 111 -0.91 18.70 -10.51
N ASP A 112 -1.33 19.09 -11.73
CA ASP A 112 -0.92 20.30 -12.41
C ASP A 112 0.60 20.57 -12.30
N ASP A 113 1.02 21.78 -11.91
CA ASP A 113 2.42 22.18 -11.75
C ASP A 113 3.07 21.65 -10.46
N LEU A 114 2.32 20.96 -9.58
CA LEU A 114 2.85 20.44 -8.32
C LEU A 114 3.81 19.25 -8.50
N GLY A 115 3.69 18.53 -9.61
CA GLY A 115 4.49 17.33 -9.82
C GLY A 115 4.36 16.72 -11.20
N VAL A 116 4.92 15.54 -11.34
CA VAL A 116 4.97 14.80 -12.60
C VAL A 116 4.18 13.51 -12.47
N VAL A 117 3.28 13.26 -13.44
CA VAL A 117 2.42 12.07 -13.46
C VAL A 117 2.87 11.11 -14.55
N ALA A 118 2.95 9.83 -14.19
CA ALA A 118 3.31 8.75 -15.10
C ALA A 118 2.33 7.58 -15.00
N ARG A 119 2.16 6.85 -16.10
CA ARG A 119 1.58 5.52 -16.08
C ARG A 119 2.71 4.50 -15.89
N TYR A 120 2.72 3.86 -14.71
CA TYR A 120 3.79 2.95 -14.31
C TYR A 120 3.60 1.55 -14.87
N GLY A 121 2.37 1.07 -14.93
CA GLY A 121 2.00 -0.27 -15.41
C GLY A 121 0.60 -0.28 -16.03
N GLY A 122 -0.01 -1.45 -16.14
CA GLY A 122 -1.33 -1.63 -16.76
C GLY A 122 -2.41 -0.72 -16.16
N GLU A 123 -2.63 -0.81 -14.85
CA GLU A 123 -3.62 -0.06 -14.06
C GLU A 123 -2.96 0.77 -12.95
N GLU A 124 -1.62 0.88 -12.99
CA GLU A 124 -0.79 1.54 -11.98
C GLU A 124 -0.27 2.87 -12.49
N PHE A 125 -0.32 3.88 -11.64
CA PHE A 125 0.15 5.24 -11.88
C PHE A 125 1.12 5.67 -10.78
N ALA A 126 2.02 6.59 -11.13
CA ALA A 126 2.97 7.17 -10.20
C ALA A 126 2.98 8.68 -10.31
N ILE A 127 3.07 9.37 -9.18
CA ILE A 127 3.20 10.83 -9.11
C ILE A 127 4.46 11.15 -8.33
N ILE A 128 5.35 11.97 -8.92
CA ILE A 128 6.58 12.44 -8.29
C ILE A 128 6.41 13.91 -7.95
N LEU A 129 6.61 14.24 -6.68
CA LEU A 129 6.60 15.61 -6.18
C LEU A 129 8.01 16.00 -5.76
N TYR A 130 8.49 17.14 -6.26
CA TYR A 130 9.78 17.71 -5.90
C TYR A 130 9.59 18.89 -4.98
N ASP A 131 10.37 18.98 -3.89
CA ASP A 131 10.29 20.05 -2.89
C ASP A 131 8.91 20.14 -2.21
N GLN A 132 8.27 18.97 -2.00
CA GLN A 132 6.99 18.88 -1.31
C GLN A 132 7.11 17.93 -0.12
N THR A 133 6.55 18.37 1.01
CA THR A 133 6.55 17.57 2.25
C THR A 133 5.68 16.32 2.14
N GLU A 134 5.92 15.34 3.01
CA GLU A 134 5.06 14.16 3.14
C GLU A 134 3.59 14.53 3.37
N GLU A 135 3.32 15.56 4.18
CA GLU A 135 1.97 16.03 4.47
C GLU A 135 1.29 16.61 3.20
N ALA A 136 2.02 17.42 2.43
CA ALA A 136 1.53 17.92 1.15
C ALA A 136 1.22 16.78 0.17
N ALA A 137 2.09 15.75 0.13
CA ALA A 137 1.88 14.56 -0.70
C ALA A 137 0.65 13.76 -0.27
N LEU A 138 0.42 13.60 1.04
CA LEU A 138 -0.80 12.93 1.56
C LEU A 138 -2.06 13.71 1.22
N ASN A 139 -2.04 15.04 1.38
CA ASN A 139 -3.18 15.91 1.05
C ASN A 139 -3.50 15.86 -0.45
N LEU A 140 -2.48 15.89 -1.31
CA LEU A 140 -2.67 15.73 -2.76
C LEU A 140 -3.21 14.34 -3.10
N GLY A 141 -2.68 13.30 -2.47
CA GLY A 141 -3.19 11.93 -2.64
C GLY A 141 -4.67 11.81 -2.28
N GLU A 142 -5.09 12.43 -1.18
CA GLU A 142 -6.50 12.42 -0.75
C GLU A 142 -7.39 13.24 -1.71
N LEU A 143 -6.91 14.37 -2.23
CA LEU A 143 -7.60 15.15 -3.27
C LEU A 143 -7.78 14.33 -4.55
N ILE A 144 -6.73 13.65 -5.01
CA ILE A 144 -6.78 12.75 -6.18
C ILE A 144 -7.83 11.65 -5.95
N ARG A 145 -7.77 10.97 -4.80
CA ARG A 145 -8.71 9.91 -4.44
C ARG A 145 -10.17 10.40 -4.47
N GLN A 146 -10.45 11.58 -3.90
CA GLN A 146 -11.78 12.17 -3.86
C GLN A 146 -12.25 12.56 -5.26
N ASN A 147 -11.42 13.20 -6.07
CA ASN A 147 -11.77 13.61 -7.44
C ASN A 147 -12.11 12.39 -8.31
N ILE A 148 -11.36 11.29 -8.18
CA ILE A 148 -11.65 10.05 -8.90
C ILE A 148 -12.94 9.41 -8.42
N GLN A 149 -13.15 9.34 -7.10
CA GLN A 149 -14.36 8.75 -6.51
C GLN A 149 -15.63 9.52 -6.89
N GLN A 150 -15.54 10.85 -7.08
CA GLN A 150 -16.65 11.72 -7.47
C GLN A 150 -16.87 11.75 -8.99
N ALA A 151 -15.86 11.44 -9.78
CA ALA A 151 -15.96 11.40 -11.23
C ALA A 151 -16.86 10.24 -11.66
N TYR A 152 -17.63 10.48 -12.74
CA TYR A 152 -18.44 9.43 -13.34
C TYR A 152 -17.62 8.64 -14.38
N PHE A 153 -17.71 7.32 -14.28
CA PHE A 153 -17.14 6.37 -15.24
C PHE A 153 -18.24 5.42 -15.73
N THR A 154 -18.44 5.34 -17.04
CA THR A 154 -19.47 4.49 -17.64
C THR A 154 -19.34 3.03 -17.22
N GLY A 155 -20.37 2.44 -16.63
CA GLY A 155 -20.38 1.06 -16.13
C GLY A 155 -19.86 0.90 -14.70
N GLN A 156 -19.58 2.01 -13.99
CA GLN A 156 -19.14 1.97 -12.59
C GLN A 156 -20.20 1.42 -11.63
N GLU A 157 -21.48 1.53 -12.00
CA GLU A 157 -22.61 1.05 -11.21
C GLU A 157 -22.60 -0.45 -10.96
N LEU A 158 -21.83 -1.20 -11.76
CA LEU A 158 -21.62 -2.64 -11.62
C LEU A 158 -20.43 -2.98 -10.72
N GLN A 159 -19.68 -1.97 -10.24
CA GLN A 159 -18.60 -2.16 -9.30
C GLN A 159 -19.12 -2.36 -7.86
N PRO A 160 -18.34 -3.01 -6.96
CA PRO A 160 -18.77 -3.30 -5.58
C PRO A 160 -19.26 -2.07 -4.81
N ASN A 161 -18.63 -0.91 -5.04
CA ASN A 161 -19.00 0.35 -4.38
C ASN A 161 -19.82 1.29 -5.28
N LYS A 162 -20.25 0.81 -6.47
CA LYS A 162 -20.94 1.59 -7.51
C LYS A 162 -20.13 2.80 -8.00
N ASN A 163 -18.86 2.84 -7.72
CA ASN A 163 -17.91 3.89 -8.11
C ASN A 163 -16.57 3.27 -8.48
N ILE A 164 -15.78 3.99 -9.30
CA ILE A 164 -14.37 3.73 -9.47
C ILE A 164 -13.64 4.40 -8.30
N THR A 165 -12.75 3.64 -7.66
CA THR A 165 -11.92 4.12 -6.57
C THR A 165 -10.46 3.76 -6.82
N VAL A 166 -9.56 4.43 -6.12
CA VAL A 166 -8.12 4.19 -6.18
C VAL A 166 -7.54 4.03 -4.78
N SER A 167 -6.53 3.19 -4.68
CA SER A 167 -5.67 3.10 -3.51
C SER A 167 -4.34 3.76 -3.81
N ILE A 168 -3.79 4.51 -2.85
CA ILE A 168 -2.56 5.30 -3.03
C ILE A 168 -1.61 5.02 -1.86
N GLY A 169 -0.34 4.76 -2.18
CA GLY A 169 0.75 4.64 -1.21
C GLY A 169 1.74 5.78 -1.36
N VAL A 170 2.19 6.37 -0.27
CA VAL A 170 3.09 7.53 -0.22
C VAL A 170 4.38 7.18 0.49
N SER A 171 5.52 7.58 -0.08
CA SER A 171 6.84 7.54 0.56
C SER A 171 7.63 8.80 0.22
N THR A 172 8.61 9.17 1.09
CA THR A 172 9.38 10.40 0.94
C THR A 172 10.88 10.16 1.13
N TYR A 173 11.69 10.74 0.26
CA TYR A 173 13.14 10.80 0.32
C TYR A 173 13.60 12.22 0.72
N PRO A 174 14.64 12.41 1.56
CA PRO A 174 15.43 11.37 2.26
C PRO A 174 14.84 10.94 3.60
N LYS A 175 13.68 11.45 4.00
CA LYS A 175 13.07 11.29 5.32
C LYS A 175 12.88 9.81 5.71
N VAL A 176 12.36 9.00 4.79
CA VAL A 176 12.07 7.57 5.03
C VAL A 176 12.93 6.69 4.14
N ALA A 177 13.05 7.01 2.87
CA ALA A 177 13.88 6.28 1.90
C ALA A 177 15.29 6.84 1.83
N LYS A 178 16.30 5.98 1.65
CA LYS A 178 17.71 6.38 1.53
C LYS A 178 18.20 6.42 0.07
N ASN A 179 17.43 5.90 -0.87
CA ASN A 179 17.75 5.86 -2.30
C ASN A 179 16.48 5.61 -3.12
N LYS A 180 16.58 5.78 -4.45
CA LYS A 180 15.49 5.57 -5.42
C LYS A 180 14.80 4.23 -5.26
N LYS A 181 15.56 3.14 -5.18
CA LYS A 181 15.01 1.78 -5.08
C LYS A 181 14.15 1.63 -3.83
N GLN A 182 14.65 2.13 -2.70
CA GLN A 182 13.93 2.11 -1.44
C GLN A 182 12.69 3.01 -1.49
N LEU A 183 12.77 4.18 -2.12
CA LEU A 183 11.62 5.08 -2.27
C LEU A 183 10.46 4.40 -3.02
N ILE A 184 10.77 3.71 -4.12
CA ILE A 184 9.79 2.94 -4.88
C ILE A 184 9.22 1.77 -4.04
N GLU A 185 10.09 0.99 -3.39
CA GLU A 185 9.69 -0.16 -2.57
C GLU A 185 8.76 0.26 -1.41
N LEU A 186 9.04 1.38 -0.76
CA LEU A 186 8.25 1.88 0.36
C LEU A 186 6.89 2.46 -0.09
N ALA A 187 6.84 3.13 -1.24
CA ALA A 187 5.57 3.59 -1.82
C ALA A 187 4.68 2.42 -2.24
N ASP A 188 5.26 1.37 -2.84
CA ASP A 188 4.54 0.14 -3.20
C ASP A 188 4.02 -0.60 -1.97
N ASN A 189 4.81 -0.69 -0.90
CA ASN A 189 4.40 -1.25 0.37
C ASN A 189 3.21 -0.47 0.99
N ALA A 190 3.25 0.85 0.94
CA ALA A 190 2.15 1.69 1.40
C ALA A 190 0.89 1.50 0.54
N LEU A 191 1.03 1.38 -0.79
CA LEU A 191 -0.09 1.07 -1.70
C LEU A 191 -0.69 -0.30 -1.39
N TYR A 192 0.15 -1.31 -1.16
CA TYR A 192 -0.32 -2.63 -0.77
C TYR A 192 -1.13 -2.57 0.54
N ARG A 193 -0.70 -1.77 1.52
CA ARG A 193 -1.48 -1.51 2.75
C ARG A 193 -2.82 -0.89 2.43
N ALA A 194 -2.86 0.17 1.61
CA ALA A 194 -4.11 0.81 1.20
C ALA A 194 -5.08 -0.20 0.60
N LYS A 195 -4.61 -1.09 -0.28
CA LYS A 195 -5.41 -2.19 -0.85
C LYS A 195 -5.88 -3.22 0.17
N SER A 196 -5.06 -3.48 1.20
CA SER A 196 -5.35 -4.46 2.25
C SER A 196 -6.36 -3.96 3.27
N PHE A 197 -6.49 -2.65 3.46
CA PHE A 197 -7.40 -1.98 4.40
C PHE A 197 -8.65 -1.41 3.73
N ASP A 198 -9.46 -2.25 3.08
CA ASP A 198 -10.73 -1.88 2.43
C ASP A 198 -10.60 -0.98 1.19
N LYS A 199 -9.38 -0.77 0.64
CA LYS A 199 -9.15 0.04 -0.57
C LYS A 199 -9.62 1.50 -0.42
N ASN A 200 -9.70 2.26 -1.54
CA ASN A 200 -10.21 3.64 -1.58
C ASN A 200 -9.62 4.53 -0.49
N ARG A 201 -8.29 4.57 -0.38
CA ARG A 201 -7.58 5.35 0.64
C ARG A 201 -6.17 5.70 0.25
N VAL A 202 -5.61 6.65 0.96
CA VAL A 202 -4.20 7.03 0.92
C VAL A 202 -3.52 6.51 2.18
N GLU A 203 -2.41 5.79 2.01
CA GLU A 203 -1.57 5.33 3.12
C GLU A 203 -0.14 5.84 2.92
N ARG A 204 0.47 6.36 3.97
CA ARG A 204 1.91 6.62 3.98
C ARG A 204 2.68 5.35 4.31
N TYR A 205 3.91 5.27 3.84
CA TYR A 205 4.83 4.29 4.41
C TYR A 205 5.01 4.57 5.89
N TYR A 206 4.86 3.52 6.66
CA TYR A 206 4.96 3.55 8.09
C TYR A 206 5.83 2.38 8.52
N ASN A 207 6.95 2.71 9.18
CA ASN A 207 7.78 1.66 9.75
C ASN A 207 7.24 1.32 11.15
N ILE A 208 6.65 0.14 11.29
CA ILE A 208 6.15 -0.36 12.58
C ILE A 208 7.25 -0.34 13.66
N LEU A 209 8.50 -0.54 13.25
CA LEU A 209 9.65 -0.54 14.15
C LEU A 209 9.92 0.85 14.77
N ASP A 210 9.50 1.93 14.13
CA ASP A 210 9.67 3.29 14.67
C ASP A 210 8.71 3.56 15.85
N GLU A 211 7.64 2.76 16.00
CA GLU A 211 6.75 2.79 17.18
C GLU A 211 7.19 1.81 18.28
N ILE A 212 7.97 0.81 17.92
CA ILE A 212 8.51 -0.16 18.86
C ILE A 212 9.83 0.38 19.39
N ASP A 213 9.72 1.25 20.37
CA ASP A 213 10.73 1.85 21.25
C ASP A 213 12.19 2.05 20.77
N SER A 214 12.66 3.29 20.95
CA SER A 214 14.06 3.70 20.84
C SER A 214 15.03 3.00 21.84
N SER A 215 14.53 2.21 22.80
CA SER A 215 15.32 1.45 23.77
C SER A 215 15.78 0.07 23.28
N ILE A 216 15.18 -0.47 22.23
CA ILE A 216 15.62 -1.72 21.60
C ILE A 216 16.79 -1.41 20.67
N ASP A 217 17.87 -2.19 20.76
CA ASP A 217 19.02 -2.04 19.87
C ASP A 217 18.53 -2.00 18.39
N LYS A 218 18.75 -0.85 17.77
CA LYS A 218 18.34 -0.60 16.40
C LYS A 218 18.85 -1.65 15.42
N LYS A 219 20.03 -2.23 15.66
CA LYS A 219 20.59 -3.31 14.87
C LYS A 219 19.80 -4.62 15.01
N ALA A 220 19.30 -4.92 16.21
CA ALA A 220 18.46 -6.11 16.44
C ALA A 220 17.13 -5.96 15.70
N LEU A 221 16.50 -4.78 15.76
CA LEU A 221 15.26 -4.48 15.01
C LEU A 221 15.48 -4.51 13.49
N GLU A 222 16.56 -3.93 12.99
CA GLU A 222 16.90 -3.97 11.56
C GLU A 222 17.16 -5.42 11.09
N SER A 223 17.82 -6.24 11.92
CA SER A 223 18.04 -7.65 11.60
C SER A 223 16.72 -8.43 11.49
N ILE A 224 15.80 -8.20 12.42
CA ILE A 224 14.47 -8.82 12.40
C ILE A 224 13.63 -8.31 11.23
N ALA A 225 13.65 -7.01 10.93
CA ALA A 225 12.99 -6.47 9.75
C ALA A 225 13.49 -7.13 8.46
N ASN A 226 14.81 -7.33 8.35
CA ASN A 226 15.40 -8.04 7.20
C ASN A 226 14.96 -9.51 7.13
N ILE A 227 14.80 -10.15 8.29
CA ILE A 227 14.31 -11.53 8.39
C ILE A 227 12.82 -11.59 7.97
N LEU A 228 11.98 -10.71 8.50
CA LEU A 228 10.56 -10.64 8.15
C LEU A 228 10.36 -10.29 6.67
N ASN A 229 11.17 -9.41 6.11
CA ASN A 229 11.15 -9.14 4.67
C ASN A 229 11.48 -10.39 3.82
N LYS A 230 12.32 -11.30 4.33
CA LYS A 230 12.56 -12.60 3.66
C LYS A 230 11.34 -13.52 3.75
N ILE A 231 10.63 -13.54 4.88
CA ILE A 231 9.37 -14.28 5.03
C ILE A 231 8.34 -13.74 4.05
N ASN A 232 8.19 -12.44 4.00
CA ASN A 232 7.23 -11.76 3.13
C ASN A 232 7.46 -12.05 1.64
N LYS A 233 8.73 -12.19 1.22
CA LYS A 233 9.08 -12.66 -0.13
C LYS A 233 8.80 -14.15 -0.36
N LYS A 234 8.80 -14.95 0.71
CA LYS A 234 8.55 -16.39 0.68
C LYS A 234 7.04 -16.71 0.70
N ASP A 235 6.27 -15.92 1.43
CA ASP A 235 4.81 -16.02 1.58
C ASP A 235 4.15 -14.66 1.33
N LYS A 236 3.56 -14.51 0.14
CA LYS A 236 2.87 -13.26 -0.27
C LYS A 236 1.66 -12.91 0.60
N TYR A 237 1.10 -13.87 1.36
CA TYR A 237 -0.08 -13.65 2.20
C TYR A 237 0.27 -13.13 3.58
N THR A 238 1.46 -13.45 4.09
CA THR A 238 1.95 -12.99 5.39
C THR A 238 2.30 -11.50 5.37
N TYR A 239 2.64 -10.92 4.19
CA TYR A 239 3.10 -9.54 4.09
C TYR A 239 2.11 -8.50 4.68
N GLY A 240 0.86 -8.50 4.26
CA GLY A 240 -0.13 -7.55 4.78
C GLY A 240 -0.77 -7.99 6.11
N HIS A 241 -0.64 -9.26 6.46
CA HIS A 241 -1.22 -9.83 7.67
C HIS A 241 -0.57 -9.27 8.94
N SER A 242 0.74 -9.41 9.08
CA SER A 242 1.46 -8.93 10.28
C SER A 242 1.24 -7.43 10.51
N GLU A 243 1.21 -6.61 9.45
CA GLU A 243 0.93 -5.17 9.58
C GLU A 243 -0.49 -4.89 10.07
N ARG A 244 -1.51 -5.60 9.52
CA ARG A 244 -2.89 -5.44 9.99
C ARG A 244 -3.05 -5.89 11.43
N VAL A 245 -2.44 -7.01 11.80
CA VAL A 245 -2.44 -7.51 13.19
C VAL A 245 -1.86 -6.48 14.14
N VAL A 246 -0.73 -5.83 13.79
CA VAL A 246 -0.14 -4.75 14.59
C VAL A 246 -1.07 -3.54 14.71
N ILE A 247 -1.73 -3.13 13.65
CA ILE A 247 -2.66 -1.98 13.69
C ILE A 247 -3.87 -2.30 14.58
N TYR A 248 -4.44 -3.50 14.45
CA TYR A 248 -5.50 -3.92 15.38
C TYR A 248 -4.98 -4.03 16.82
N ALA A 249 -3.76 -4.53 17.03
CA ALA A 249 -3.13 -4.61 18.34
C ALA A 249 -2.96 -3.22 18.97
N LYS A 250 -2.50 -2.22 18.20
CA LYS A 250 -2.38 -0.83 18.66
C LYS A 250 -3.73 -0.26 19.08
N LYS A 251 -4.74 -0.40 18.23
CA LYS A 251 -6.09 0.07 18.52
C LYS A 251 -6.68 -0.59 19.76
N PHE A 252 -6.54 -1.91 19.85
CA PHE A 252 -7.09 -2.67 20.96
C PHE A 252 -6.35 -2.41 22.27
N ALA A 253 -5.02 -2.28 22.24
CA ALA A 253 -4.23 -1.87 23.39
C ALA A 253 -4.63 -0.47 23.91
N THR A 254 -4.90 0.46 23.00
CA THR A 254 -5.40 1.81 23.35
C THR A 254 -6.81 1.75 23.92
N TYR A 255 -7.70 0.94 23.34
CA TYR A 255 -9.07 0.73 23.86
C TYR A 255 -9.10 0.09 25.24
N LEU A 256 -8.17 -0.83 25.52
CA LEU A 256 -7.99 -1.51 26.81
C LEU A 256 -7.24 -0.66 27.84
N ASP A 257 -6.82 0.55 27.50
CA ASP A 257 -6.01 1.45 28.33
C ASP A 257 -4.77 0.75 28.92
N MET A 258 -4.07 -0.02 28.06
CA MET A 258 -2.87 -0.76 28.48
C MET A 258 -1.73 0.21 28.83
N GLU A 259 -0.91 -0.18 29.82
CA GLU A 259 0.37 0.49 30.11
C GLU A 259 1.27 0.48 28.86
N GLU A 260 2.08 1.53 28.67
CA GLU A 260 2.94 1.69 27.49
C GLU A 260 3.88 0.50 27.27
N LYS A 261 4.40 -0.09 28.34
CA LYS A 261 5.24 -1.30 28.25
C LYS A 261 4.47 -2.49 27.65
N SER A 262 3.29 -2.79 28.20
CA SER A 262 2.45 -3.90 27.72
C SER A 262 1.96 -3.65 26.29
N LYS A 263 1.69 -2.39 25.94
CA LYS A 263 1.33 -1.98 24.57
C LYS A 263 2.46 -2.28 23.60
N LYS A 264 3.70 -1.89 23.95
CA LYS A 264 4.90 -2.15 23.14
C LYS A 264 5.17 -3.65 22.99
N ASP A 265 5.07 -4.42 24.06
CA ASP A 265 5.24 -5.87 24.05
C ASP A 265 4.20 -6.55 23.14
N LEU A 266 2.95 -6.09 23.19
CA LEU A 266 1.87 -6.59 22.29
C LEU A 266 2.15 -6.26 20.82
N LEU A 267 2.58 -5.03 20.51
CA LEU A 267 2.90 -4.62 19.13
C LEU A 267 4.07 -5.44 18.58
N LEU A 268 5.11 -5.63 19.38
CA LEU A 268 6.27 -6.44 19.01
C LEU A 268 5.87 -7.91 18.81
N ALA A 269 5.09 -8.48 19.73
CA ALA A 269 4.58 -9.83 19.58
C ALA A 269 3.68 -9.98 18.34
N ALA A 270 2.81 -9.03 18.10
CA ALA A 270 1.95 -9.00 16.90
C ALA A 270 2.76 -8.96 15.60
N TYR A 271 3.89 -8.25 15.59
CA TYR A 271 4.78 -8.19 14.44
C TYR A 271 5.56 -9.49 14.22
N LEU A 272 5.94 -10.17 15.31
CA LEU A 272 6.83 -11.34 15.29
C LEU A 272 6.11 -12.69 15.40
N HIS A 273 4.79 -12.74 15.68
CA HIS A 273 4.10 -14.00 16.03
C HIS A 273 4.30 -15.12 15.01
N ASP A 274 4.41 -14.77 13.76
CA ASP A 274 4.56 -15.69 12.63
C ASP A 274 6.01 -15.91 12.17
N ILE A 275 7.03 -15.36 12.90
CA ILE A 275 8.44 -15.42 12.50
C ILE A 275 8.95 -16.87 12.32
N GLY A 276 8.40 -17.81 13.07
CA GLY A 276 8.76 -19.24 12.96
C GLY A 276 8.37 -19.91 11.64
N LYS A 277 7.52 -19.27 10.81
CA LYS A 277 7.24 -19.73 9.44
C LYS A 277 8.47 -19.71 8.52
N LEU A 278 9.56 -19.04 8.92
CA LEU A 278 10.86 -19.12 8.25
C LEU A 278 11.38 -20.54 8.12
N GLU A 279 11.20 -21.34 9.16
CA GLU A 279 11.67 -22.72 9.23
C GLU A 279 10.76 -23.70 8.47
N ILE A 280 9.63 -23.23 7.94
CA ILE A 280 8.67 -24.04 7.19
C ILE A 280 8.92 -23.88 5.70
N SER A 281 8.83 -24.98 4.95
CA SER A 281 9.08 -24.95 3.51
C SER A 281 8.06 -24.09 2.75
N LYS A 282 8.52 -23.43 1.67
CA LYS A 282 7.68 -22.58 0.83
C LYS A 282 6.54 -23.35 0.17
N GLU A 283 6.80 -24.60 -0.19
CA GLU A 283 5.84 -25.52 -0.80
C GLU A 283 4.66 -25.76 0.15
N LEU A 284 4.95 -26.00 1.44
CA LEU A 284 3.94 -26.23 2.45
C LEU A 284 3.14 -24.95 2.75
N LEU A 285 3.80 -23.82 2.89
CA LEU A 285 3.14 -22.52 3.16
C LEU A 285 2.21 -22.08 2.02
N ASN A 286 2.54 -22.41 0.76
CA ASN A 286 1.77 -21.99 -0.41
C ASN A 286 0.89 -23.12 -1.02
N LYS A 287 0.79 -24.26 -0.34
CA LYS A 287 -0.02 -25.39 -0.80
C LYS A 287 -1.49 -24.97 -0.89
N ARG A 288 -2.11 -25.19 -2.06
CA ARG A 288 -3.52 -24.83 -2.30
C ARG A 288 -4.51 -25.90 -1.88
N GLU A 289 -4.03 -27.12 -1.72
CA GLU A 289 -4.83 -28.27 -1.32
C GLU A 289 -4.94 -28.34 0.20
N LYS A 290 -5.92 -29.10 0.68
CA LYS A 290 -6.08 -29.33 2.11
C LYS A 290 -4.83 -30.03 2.67
N LEU A 291 -4.26 -29.48 3.74
CA LEU A 291 -3.10 -30.07 4.40
C LEU A 291 -3.45 -31.47 4.98
N SER A 292 -2.54 -32.41 4.81
CA SER A 292 -2.56 -33.66 5.56
C SER A 292 -2.32 -33.44 7.05
N GLN A 293 -2.63 -34.40 7.89
CA GLN A 293 -2.39 -34.30 9.34
C GLN A 293 -0.90 -34.08 9.65
N SER A 294 0.00 -34.75 8.92
CA SER A 294 1.45 -34.58 9.09
C SER A 294 1.92 -33.20 8.70
N GLU A 295 1.44 -32.66 7.60
CA GLU A 295 1.75 -31.31 7.14
C GLU A 295 1.19 -30.25 8.11
N PHE A 296 -0.01 -30.46 8.61
CA PHE A 296 -0.60 -29.58 9.62
C PHE A 296 0.20 -29.60 10.93
N ASN A 297 0.72 -30.75 11.34
CA ASN A 297 1.59 -30.86 12.52
C ASN A 297 2.91 -30.10 12.33
N ILE A 298 3.48 -30.06 11.13
CA ILE A 298 4.65 -29.22 10.82
C ILE A 298 4.30 -27.74 10.94
N LEU A 299 3.16 -27.32 10.35
CA LEU A 299 2.71 -25.93 10.43
C LEU A 299 2.48 -25.48 11.88
N ARG A 300 1.93 -26.35 12.74
CA ARG A 300 1.69 -26.06 14.17
C ARG A 300 2.97 -25.82 14.99
N GLN A 301 4.14 -26.09 14.45
CA GLN A 301 5.42 -25.83 15.14
C GLN A 301 5.87 -24.37 15.07
N HIS A 302 5.32 -23.54 14.15
CA HIS A 302 5.81 -22.18 13.97
C HIS A 302 5.75 -21.30 15.23
N PRO A 303 4.81 -21.42 16.18
CA PRO A 303 4.84 -20.61 17.40
C PRO A 303 6.03 -20.95 18.29
N THR A 304 6.36 -22.25 18.43
CA THR A 304 7.52 -22.72 19.18
C THR A 304 8.81 -22.30 18.48
N LEU A 305 8.93 -22.57 17.18
CA LEU A 305 10.10 -22.16 16.38
C LEU A 305 10.30 -20.63 16.41
N GLY A 306 9.20 -19.87 16.34
CA GLY A 306 9.26 -18.42 16.45
C GLY A 306 9.72 -17.93 17.81
N ALA A 307 9.22 -18.53 18.89
CA ALA A 307 9.67 -18.25 20.24
C ALA A 307 11.17 -18.56 20.42
N ASP A 308 11.63 -19.70 19.91
CA ASP A 308 13.04 -20.12 19.97
C ASP A 308 13.95 -19.16 19.18
N LEU A 309 13.53 -18.69 18.00
CA LEU A 309 14.29 -17.74 17.19
C LEU A 309 14.56 -16.41 17.91
N VAL A 310 13.61 -15.93 18.71
CA VAL A 310 13.73 -14.64 19.40
C VAL A 310 14.21 -14.74 20.84
N SER A 311 14.24 -15.94 21.45
CA SER A 311 14.57 -16.17 22.86
C SER A 311 15.98 -15.73 23.25
N ASN A 312 16.92 -15.70 22.31
CA ASN A 312 18.31 -15.28 22.55
C ASN A 312 18.48 -13.75 22.59
N ILE A 313 17.42 -12.98 22.38
CA ILE A 313 17.46 -11.52 22.41
C ILE A 313 16.79 -11.05 23.70
N GLU A 314 17.58 -10.58 24.65
CA GLU A 314 17.10 -10.18 25.99
C GLU A 314 15.91 -9.19 25.91
N ALA A 315 15.96 -8.24 25.00
CA ALA A 315 14.88 -7.27 24.77
C ALA A 315 13.53 -7.91 24.40
N PHE A 316 13.49 -9.18 23.99
CA PHE A 316 12.29 -9.89 23.56
C PHE A 316 11.77 -10.91 24.58
N ASN A 317 12.39 -11.02 25.75
CA ASN A 317 11.99 -11.99 26.78
C ASN A 317 10.50 -11.88 27.13
N ALA A 318 9.93 -10.68 27.16
CA ALA A 318 8.51 -10.46 27.47
C ALA A 318 7.57 -10.96 26.36
N VAL A 319 8.01 -10.98 25.08
CA VAL A 319 7.18 -11.40 23.95
C VAL A 319 7.30 -12.87 23.57
N VAL A 320 8.37 -13.55 24.01
CA VAL A 320 8.57 -14.99 23.78
C VAL A 320 7.35 -15.81 24.15
N PRO A 321 6.75 -15.70 25.36
CA PRO A 321 5.56 -16.46 25.71
C PRO A 321 4.33 -16.05 24.90
N VAL A 322 4.25 -14.79 24.47
CA VAL A 322 3.13 -14.32 23.63
C VAL A 322 3.20 -14.98 22.24
N ILE A 323 4.38 -15.01 21.63
CA ILE A 323 4.63 -15.68 20.35
C ILE A 323 4.37 -17.18 20.48
N LYS A 324 4.83 -17.83 21.56
CA LYS A 324 4.68 -19.27 21.76
C LYS A 324 3.22 -19.70 21.88
N TYR A 325 2.38 -18.89 22.54
CA TYR A 325 1.04 -19.29 22.97
C TYR A 325 -0.11 -18.61 22.22
N HIS A 326 0.16 -17.87 21.13
CA HIS A 326 -0.89 -17.17 20.36
C HIS A 326 -1.87 -18.10 19.65
N HIS A 327 -1.60 -19.39 19.57
CA HIS A 327 -2.53 -20.41 19.05
C HIS A 327 -3.10 -21.32 20.15
N GLU A 328 -2.86 -21.00 21.43
CA GLU A 328 -3.61 -21.65 22.49
C GLU A 328 -5.05 -21.18 22.49
N LYS A 329 -5.95 -22.09 22.86
CA LYS A 329 -7.38 -21.82 22.94
C LYS A 329 -7.83 -21.75 24.38
N TYR A 330 -8.78 -20.89 24.67
CA TYR A 330 -9.24 -20.64 26.04
C TYR A 330 -9.73 -21.89 26.75
N ASP A 331 -10.28 -22.88 26.00
CA ASP A 331 -10.73 -24.18 26.49
C ASP A 331 -9.62 -25.24 26.64
N GLY A 332 -8.38 -24.93 26.23
CA GLY A 332 -7.25 -25.86 26.26
C GLY A 332 -7.13 -26.79 25.06
N SER A 333 -7.96 -26.62 24.02
CA SER A 333 -7.86 -27.41 22.78
C SER A 333 -6.88 -26.84 21.75
N GLY A 334 -6.08 -25.83 22.14
CA GLY A 334 -5.09 -25.16 21.32
C GLY A 334 -3.76 -25.90 21.20
N TYR A 335 -2.72 -25.18 20.84
CA TYR A 335 -1.35 -25.67 20.77
C TYR A 335 -0.35 -24.51 21.03
N PRO A 336 0.90 -24.79 21.47
CA PRO A 336 1.57 -26.08 21.48
C PRO A 336 1.39 -26.90 22.76
N ASN A 337 1.00 -26.29 23.87
CA ASN A 337 1.04 -26.90 25.19
C ASN A 337 -0.31 -27.30 25.77
N ASN A 338 -1.41 -26.97 25.12
CA ASN A 338 -2.80 -27.20 25.54
C ASN A 338 -3.14 -26.56 26.90
N ILE A 339 -2.54 -25.39 27.20
CA ILE A 339 -2.87 -24.60 28.39
C ILE A 339 -4.21 -23.89 28.21
N LYS A 340 -4.91 -23.58 29.32
CA LYS A 340 -6.29 -23.09 29.26
C LYS A 340 -6.53 -21.86 30.15
N GLY A 341 -7.53 -21.11 29.82
CA GLY A 341 -8.01 -19.98 30.64
C GLY A 341 -6.90 -18.96 30.91
N ASN A 342 -6.71 -18.64 32.19
CA ASN A 342 -5.72 -17.67 32.63
C ASN A 342 -4.27 -18.20 32.69
N GLU A 343 -4.05 -19.49 32.44
CA GLU A 343 -2.70 -20.03 32.22
C GLU A 343 -2.09 -19.49 30.92
N ILE A 344 -2.94 -19.11 29.95
CA ILE A 344 -2.51 -18.46 28.71
C ILE A 344 -2.13 -17.02 29.04
N PRO A 345 -0.93 -16.56 28.67
CA PRO A 345 -0.49 -15.18 28.91
C PRO A 345 -1.52 -14.17 28.36
N TYR A 346 -1.80 -13.11 29.13
CA TYR A 346 -2.83 -12.13 28.78
C TYR A 346 -2.66 -11.56 27.39
N LEU A 347 -1.43 -11.15 27.02
CA LEU A 347 -1.14 -10.61 25.69
C LEU A 347 -1.31 -11.66 24.57
N ALA A 348 -1.09 -12.95 24.86
CA ALA A 348 -1.34 -14.02 23.90
C ALA A 348 -2.84 -14.18 23.65
N ARG A 349 -3.70 -14.12 24.69
CA ARG A 349 -5.17 -14.14 24.55
C ARG A 349 -5.66 -12.96 23.71
N VAL A 350 -5.09 -11.77 23.90
CA VAL A 350 -5.39 -10.57 23.11
C VAL A 350 -4.98 -10.79 21.65
N LEU A 351 -3.78 -11.27 21.41
CA LEU A 351 -3.24 -11.50 20.08
C LEU A 351 -4.03 -12.56 19.30
N THR A 352 -4.44 -13.66 19.96
CA THR A 352 -5.26 -14.74 19.36
C THR A 352 -6.56 -14.21 18.75
N ILE A 353 -7.24 -13.26 19.42
CA ILE A 353 -8.47 -12.64 18.90
C ILE A 353 -8.17 -11.80 17.66
N ILE A 354 -7.12 -10.99 17.72
CA ILE A 354 -6.72 -10.08 16.63
C ILE A 354 -6.31 -10.88 15.40
N ASP A 355 -5.44 -11.88 15.56
CA ASP A 355 -4.99 -12.75 14.48
C ASP A 355 -6.17 -13.48 13.82
N SER A 356 -7.06 -14.06 14.63
CA SER A 356 -8.25 -14.75 14.13
C SER A 356 -9.20 -13.80 13.40
N PHE A 357 -9.37 -12.57 13.87
CA PHE A 357 -10.19 -11.57 13.21
C PHE A 357 -9.60 -11.18 11.85
N ASP A 358 -8.29 -10.92 11.78
CA ASP A 358 -7.63 -10.63 10.52
C ASP A 358 -7.71 -11.84 9.56
N ALA A 359 -7.51 -13.05 10.06
CA ALA A 359 -7.63 -14.27 9.26
C ALA A 359 -9.02 -14.45 8.64
N MET A 360 -10.08 -14.04 9.34
CA MET A 360 -11.47 -14.11 8.84
C MET A 360 -11.78 -12.99 7.83
N THR A 361 -11.26 -11.80 8.03
CA THR A 361 -11.62 -10.60 7.25
C THR A 361 -10.69 -10.33 6.08
N SER A 362 -9.53 -10.99 6.01
CA SER A 362 -8.59 -10.88 4.90
C SER A 362 -8.83 -11.91 3.80
N LYS A 363 -8.38 -11.59 2.59
CA LYS A 363 -8.46 -12.48 1.42
C LYS A 363 -7.36 -13.54 1.52
N ARG A 364 -7.73 -14.80 1.77
CA ARG A 364 -6.81 -15.95 1.79
C ARG A 364 -7.19 -16.96 0.68
N PRO A 365 -6.23 -17.73 0.12
CA PRO A 365 -6.53 -18.69 -0.96
C PRO A 365 -7.52 -19.76 -0.60
N TYR A 366 -7.64 -20.07 0.69
CA TYR A 366 -8.38 -21.23 1.22
C TYR A 366 -9.67 -20.87 1.93
N ASN A 367 -9.93 -19.55 2.17
CA ASN A 367 -11.10 -19.11 2.92
C ASN A 367 -11.89 -18.06 2.13
N VAL A 368 -13.23 -18.22 2.14
CA VAL A 368 -14.12 -17.15 1.72
C VAL A 368 -14.02 -16.02 2.75
N ARG A 369 -13.58 -14.84 2.31
CA ARG A 369 -13.49 -13.64 3.15
C ARG A 369 -14.85 -13.37 3.80
N LYS A 370 -14.89 -13.30 5.12
CA LYS A 370 -16.05 -12.84 5.88
C LYS A 370 -16.10 -11.32 5.90
N ASP A 371 -17.29 -10.74 5.84
CA ASP A 371 -17.46 -9.34 6.16
C ASP A 371 -17.32 -9.11 7.67
N TYR A 372 -17.23 -7.84 8.09
CA TYR A 372 -17.04 -7.49 9.50
C TYR A 372 -18.14 -8.03 10.41
N ASN A 373 -19.41 -8.02 9.98
CA ASN A 373 -20.53 -8.51 10.77
C ASN A 373 -20.47 -10.03 10.92
N GLN A 374 -20.14 -10.76 9.86
CA GLN A 374 -19.93 -12.19 9.88
C GLN A 374 -18.76 -12.59 10.80
N ALA A 375 -17.66 -11.82 10.78
CA ALA A 375 -16.52 -12.06 11.67
C ALA A 375 -16.89 -11.81 13.14
N ILE A 376 -17.65 -10.75 13.45
CA ILE A 376 -18.17 -10.46 14.79
C ILE A 376 -19.07 -11.61 15.30
N ILE A 377 -19.96 -12.15 14.45
CA ILE A 377 -20.81 -13.28 14.81
C ILE A 377 -19.96 -14.50 15.16
N GLU A 378 -18.91 -14.78 14.37
CA GLU A 378 -18.01 -15.92 14.62
C GLU A 378 -17.21 -15.74 15.92
N LEU A 379 -16.68 -14.53 16.19
CA LEU A 379 -16.00 -14.23 17.45
C LEU A 379 -16.91 -14.48 18.65
N LYS A 380 -18.18 -14.02 18.61
CA LYS A 380 -19.17 -14.26 19.66
C LYS A 380 -19.44 -15.75 19.86
N LYS A 381 -19.54 -16.51 18.78
CA LYS A 381 -19.79 -17.97 18.81
C LYS A 381 -18.63 -18.71 19.47
N CYS A 382 -17.42 -18.28 19.27
CA CYS A 382 -16.19 -18.91 19.75
C CYS A 382 -15.73 -18.36 21.12
N ALA A 383 -16.44 -17.40 21.70
CA ALA A 383 -16.16 -16.89 23.05
C ALA A 383 -16.37 -17.99 24.11
N GLY A 384 -15.41 -18.14 25.04
CA GLY A 384 -15.41 -19.18 26.06
C GLY A 384 -14.83 -20.53 25.58
N THR A 385 -14.61 -20.72 24.28
CA THR A 385 -13.94 -21.88 23.72
C THR A 385 -12.59 -21.52 23.11
N HIS A 386 -12.58 -20.86 21.97
CA HIS A 386 -11.34 -20.37 21.37
C HIS A 386 -10.78 -19.15 22.11
N PHE A 387 -11.66 -18.23 22.52
CA PHE A 387 -11.31 -16.90 22.96
C PHE A 387 -11.80 -16.61 24.38
N ASP A 388 -11.06 -15.73 25.05
CA ASP A 388 -11.50 -15.14 26.32
C ASP A 388 -12.75 -14.28 26.10
N VAL A 389 -13.80 -14.57 26.88
CA VAL A 389 -15.13 -13.96 26.74
C VAL A 389 -15.10 -12.45 26.92
N GLU A 390 -14.37 -11.99 27.95
CA GLU A 390 -14.30 -10.56 28.28
C GLU A 390 -13.55 -9.80 27.18
N LEU A 391 -12.42 -10.36 26.71
CA LEU A 391 -11.62 -9.75 25.67
C LEU A 391 -12.37 -9.70 24.31
N VAL A 392 -13.14 -10.74 23.97
CA VAL A 392 -14.00 -10.72 22.77
C VAL A 392 -15.02 -9.60 22.85
N SER A 393 -15.71 -9.43 23.99
CA SER A 393 -16.68 -8.34 24.16
C SER A 393 -16.03 -6.98 23.92
N LYS A 394 -14.91 -6.71 24.60
CA LYS A 394 -14.18 -5.44 24.46
C LYS A 394 -13.66 -5.19 23.04
N PHE A 395 -13.20 -6.25 22.34
CA PHE A 395 -12.74 -6.14 20.97
C PHE A 395 -13.87 -5.78 20.00
N ILE A 396 -15.04 -6.38 20.19
CA ILE A 396 -16.24 -6.07 19.38
C ILE A 396 -16.70 -4.64 19.63
N ASP A 397 -16.72 -4.18 20.87
CA ASP A 397 -17.10 -2.80 21.24
C ASP A 397 -16.15 -1.77 20.59
N MET A 398 -14.84 -2.07 20.57
CA MET A 398 -13.85 -1.26 19.85
C MET A 398 -14.15 -1.22 18.34
N LEU A 399 -14.43 -2.36 17.70
CA LEU A 399 -14.72 -2.42 16.26
C LEU A 399 -15.99 -1.64 15.92
N GLN A 400 -17.03 -1.72 16.76
CA GLN A 400 -18.30 -1.01 16.56
C GLN A 400 -18.13 0.51 16.71
N SER A 401 -17.35 0.97 17.69
CA SER A 401 -17.04 2.39 17.85
C SER A 401 -16.25 2.95 16.65
N ASP A 402 -15.32 2.20 16.09
CA ASP A 402 -14.60 2.58 14.88
C ASP A 402 -15.53 2.66 13.65
N MET A 403 -16.51 1.76 13.54
CA MET A 403 -17.50 1.77 12.45
C MET A 403 -18.45 2.98 12.55
N ILE A 404 -18.84 3.38 13.75
CA ILE A 404 -19.68 4.57 13.99
C ILE A 404 -18.90 5.83 13.59
N LYS A 405 -17.65 5.98 14.03
CA LYS A 405 -16.77 7.10 13.67
C LYS A 405 -16.53 7.23 12.17
N LYS A 406 -16.49 6.12 11.44
CA LYS A 406 -16.34 6.13 9.96
C LYS A 406 -17.62 6.54 9.22
N LYS A 407 -18.79 6.45 9.83
CA LYS A 407 -20.08 6.84 9.24
C LYS A 407 -20.46 8.30 9.50
N GLU A 408 -19.77 8.98 10.41
CA GLU A 408 -19.98 10.42 10.63
C GLU A 408 -19.39 11.22 9.45
N PRO A 409 -20.15 12.20 8.90
CA PRO A 409 -19.65 13.08 7.84
C PRO A 409 -18.40 13.84 8.30
N ASP A 410 -17.44 14.04 7.41
CA ASP A 410 -16.16 14.73 7.70
C ASP A 410 -16.32 16.14 8.28
N CYS A 411 -17.48 16.79 8.05
CA CYS A 411 -17.80 18.10 8.66
C CYS A 411 -17.90 18.05 10.19
N LEU A 412 -18.24 16.92 10.80
CA LEU A 412 -18.35 16.80 12.26
C LEU A 412 -17.00 16.44 12.92
N ARG A 413 -16.06 15.84 12.20
CA ARG A 413 -14.73 15.49 12.72
C ARG A 413 -13.88 16.72 13.08
N ASN A 414 -14.09 17.84 12.41
CA ASN A 414 -13.35 19.08 12.63
C ASN A 414 -13.98 19.99 13.70
N ILE A 415 -15.19 19.71 14.15
CA ILE A 415 -15.91 20.54 15.15
C ILE A 415 -15.76 19.97 16.57
N LEU A 416 -15.61 18.68 16.74
CA LEU A 416 -15.47 18.03 18.05
C LEU A 416 -14.23 18.46 18.87
N PRO A 417 -13.04 18.70 18.29
CA PRO A 417 -11.91 19.26 19.04
C PRO A 417 -12.17 20.69 19.55
N LEU A 418 -12.92 21.51 18.80
CA LEU A 418 -13.21 22.91 19.16
C LEU A 418 -14.28 23.03 20.27
N MET A 419 -15.17 22.05 20.41
CA MET A 419 -16.19 22.04 21.49
C MET A 419 -15.61 21.57 22.83
N ASN A 420 -14.53 20.77 22.83
CA ASN A 420 -13.89 20.34 24.08
C ASN A 420 -13.01 21.43 24.72
N ASP A 421 -12.55 22.42 23.95
CA ASP A 421 -11.79 23.56 24.49
C ASP A 421 -12.67 24.64 25.07
N VAL A 422 -13.92 24.74 24.64
CA VAL A 422 -14.89 25.71 25.20
C VAL A 422 -15.42 25.29 26.60
N ASN A 423 -15.45 23.98 26.88
CA ASN A 423 -15.88 23.47 28.19
C ASN A 423 -14.75 23.38 29.24
N ARG A 424 -13.51 23.74 28.89
CA ARG A 424 -12.36 23.85 29.82
C ARG A 424 -12.07 25.28 30.29
N SER A 425 -12.82 26.27 29.79
CA SER A 425 -12.65 27.68 30.11
C SER A 425 -13.94 28.32 30.71
N ALA A 426 -14.84 27.52 31.24
CA ALA A 426 -15.99 27.99 32.04
C ALA A 426 -15.93 27.42 33.45
#